data_2df2cbd551a1b95fa9d1f5b8928bcf46
#
_entry.id   2df2cbd551a1b95fa9d1f5b8928bcf46
#
_cell.length_a   1.000
_cell.length_b   1.000
_cell.length_c   1.000
_cell.angle_alpha   90.00
_cell.angle_beta   90.00
_cell.angle_gamma   90.00
#
_symmetry.space_group_name_H-M   'P 1'
#
loop_
_entity.id
_entity.type
_entity.pdbx_description
1 polymer ?
#
loop_
_entity_poly.entity_id
_entity_poly.type
_entity_poly.pdbx_seq_one_letter_code
_entity_poly.pdbx_strand_id
1 'polypeptide(L)'
;MITTHPIRFVSLGPGEPDLITLKGLKALQGADCIFCPATMTQDGKSSSRALSILNTLGFSDTVQCFRLPMDKDRTLALRSYEAVYESSKILRAEGQNVVIVAEGDAGLYSSIHYIYDKLQQDDIPVEQIAGIPAFIASGAMAGLHIVS
;
A
#
# COMPACT_ATOMS: atom_id res chain seq x y z
N MET A 1 26.55 2.16 12.61
CA MET A 1 25.49 1.11 12.65
C MET A 1 24.24 1.65 12.01
N ILE A 2 23.71 0.95 11.02
CA ILE A 2 22.50 1.37 10.34
C ILE A 2 21.29 0.97 11.17
N THR A 3 20.43 1.94 11.47
CA THR A 3 19.16 1.67 12.14
C THR A 3 18.14 1.17 11.12
N THR A 4 17.55 0.01 11.37
CA THR A 4 16.50 -0.52 10.50
C THR A 4 15.13 -0.33 11.14
N HIS A 5 14.12 -0.23 10.29
CA HIS A 5 12.74 -0.01 10.69
C HIS A 5 11.85 -1.14 10.16
N PRO A 6 10.75 -1.46 10.83
CA PRO A 6 9.79 -2.41 10.26
C PRO A 6 9.24 -1.89 8.94
N ILE A 7 8.97 -2.81 8.01
CA ILE A 7 8.26 -2.46 6.77
C ILE A 7 6.79 -2.31 7.14
N ARG A 8 6.22 -1.13 6.84
CA ARG A 8 4.84 -0.81 7.21
C ARG A 8 3.91 -0.96 6.03
N PHE A 9 2.81 -1.66 6.27
CA PHE A 9 1.74 -1.83 5.30
C PHE A 9 0.60 -0.92 5.73
N VAL A 10 0.32 0.10 4.94
CA VAL A 10 -0.65 1.15 5.28
C VAL A 10 -1.86 1.02 4.37
N SER A 11 -3.04 0.82 4.98
CA SER A 11 -4.30 0.91 4.25
C SER A 11 -4.69 2.38 4.11
N LEU A 12 -5.00 2.81 2.88
CA LEU A 12 -5.41 4.19 2.60
C LEU A 12 -6.90 4.42 2.81
N GLY A 13 -7.64 3.38 3.19
CA GLY A 13 -9.07 3.49 3.42
C GLY A 13 -9.89 3.40 2.12
N PRO A 14 -11.15 3.90 2.14
CA PRO A 14 -12.13 3.60 1.09
C PRO A 14 -12.04 4.49 -0.15
N GLY A 15 -11.00 5.30 -0.31
CA GLY A 15 -10.77 6.06 -1.53
C GLY A 15 -10.80 7.57 -1.38
N GLU A 16 -11.12 8.09 -0.20
CA GLU A 16 -11.08 9.52 0.08
C GLU A 16 -9.87 9.86 0.93
N PRO A 17 -9.05 10.87 0.54
CA PRO A 17 -7.87 11.23 1.32
C PRO A 17 -8.15 11.59 2.77
N ASP A 18 -9.30 12.19 3.04
CA ASP A 18 -9.70 12.59 4.40
C ASP A 18 -10.02 11.41 5.31
N LEU A 19 -10.21 10.21 4.75
CA LEU A 19 -10.53 9.01 5.52
C LEU A 19 -9.32 8.17 5.86
N ILE A 20 -8.12 8.65 5.60
CA ILE A 20 -6.90 8.00 6.08
C ILE A 20 -6.80 8.17 7.60
N THR A 21 -6.31 7.16 8.30
CA THR A 21 -6.09 7.27 9.74
C THR A 21 -4.90 8.17 10.02
N LEU A 22 -4.88 8.79 11.20
CA LEU A 22 -3.75 9.61 11.61
C LEU A 22 -2.45 8.79 11.69
N LYS A 23 -2.55 7.55 12.16
CA LYS A 23 -1.39 6.64 12.23
C LYS A 23 -0.86 6.34 10.83
N GLY A 24 -1.75 6.10 9.86
CA GLY A 24 -1.38 5.90 8.46
C GLY A 24 -0.70 7.12 7.86
N LEU A 25 -1.24 8.30 8.11
CA LEU A 25 -0.65 9.54 7.62
C LEU A 25 0.76 9.77 8.19
N LYS A 26 0.93 9.53 9.47
CA LYS A 26 2.25 9.68 10.11
C LYS A 26 3.28 8.70 9.53
N ALA A 27 2.86 7.47 9.24
CA ALA A 27 3.74 6.48 8.61
C ALA A 27 4.18 6.95 7.21
N LEU A 28 3.26 7.51 6.43
CA LEU A 28 3.57 8.05 5.11
C LEU A 28 4.53 9.24 5.19
N GLN A 29 4.32 10.12 6.17
CA GLN A 29 5.18 11.29 6.36
C GLN A 29 6.62 10.91 6.73
N GLY A 30 6.79 9.81 7.43
CA GLY A 30 8.12 9.31 7.80
C GLY A 30 8.76 8.38 6.77
N ALA A 31 8.08 8.07 5.67
CA ALA A 31 8.58 7.11 4.69
C ALA A 31 9.64 7.72 3.79
N ASP A 32 10.69 6.94 3.53
CA ASP A 32 11.70 7.27 2.52
C ASP A 32 11.28 6.74 1.14
N CYS A 33 10.51 5.66 1.12
CA CYS A 33 9.96 5.07 -0.10
C CYS A 33 8.55 4.55 0.18
N ILE A 34 7.61 4.87 -0.70
CA ILE A 34 6.23 4.39 -0.64
C ILE A 34 5.96 3.57 -1.90
N PHE A 35 5.78 2.26 -1.75
CA PHE A 35 5.38 1.42 -2.87
C PHE A 35 3.86 1.45 -3.03
N CYS A 36 3.41 1.80 -4.22
CA CYS A 36 1.99 1.99 -4.54
C CYS A 36 1.58 1.09 -5.69
N PRO A 37 0.56 0.24 -5.51
CA PRO A 37 0.05 -0.56 -6.62
C PRO A 37 -0.64 0.34 -7.65
N ALA A 38 -0.39 0.07 -8.92
CA ALA A 38 -1.00 0.84 -10.00
C ALA A 38 -1.23 -0.04 -11.22
N THR A 39 -2.32 0.22 -11.93
CA THR A 39 -2.55 -0.39 -13.24
C THR A 39 -2.10 0.58 -14.32
N MET A 40 -1.66 0.06 -15.47
CA MET A 40 -1.33 0.92 -16.61
C MET A 40 -2.57 1.12 -17.47
N THR A 41 -2.83 2.36 -17.82
CA THR A 41 -3.88 2.71 -18.77
C THR A 41 -3.40 2.49 -20.20
N GLN A 42 -4.33 2.55 -21.18
CA GLN A 42 -4.03 2.32 -22.59
C GLN A 42 -3.04 3.34 -23.15
N ASP A 43 -2.96 4.52 -22.58
CA ASP A 43 -2.00 5.56 -22.98
C ASP A 43 -0.64 5.44 -22.27
N GLY A 44 -0.42 4.36 -21.54
CA GLY A 44 0.85 4.06 -20.88
C GLY A 44 1.06 4.76 -19.55
N LYS A 45 0.05 5.43 -19.01
CA LYS A 45 0.13 6.09 -17.71
C LYS A 45 -0.25 5.14 -16.59
N SER A 46 0.47 5.25 -15.46
CA SER A 46 0.09 4.54 -14.24
C SER A 46 -1.12 5.21 -13.60
N SER A 47 -2.09 4.43 -13.17
CA SER A 47 -3.29 4.95 -12.52
C SER A 47 -3.75 4.02 -11.41
N SER A 48 -4.15 4.59 -10.28
CA SER A 48 -4.82 3.88 -9.20
C SER A 48 -5.44 4.90 -8.24
N ARG A 49 -6.42 4.43 -7.44
CA ARG A 49 -6.97 5.26 -6.37
C ARG A 49 -5.92 5.57 -5.31
N ALA A 50 -5.08 4.58 -4.99
CA ALA A 50 -3.99 4.77 -4.05
C ALA A 50 -3.04 5.88 -4.49
N LEU A 51 -2.64 5.86 -5.76
CA LEU A 51 -1.77 6.90 -6.32
C LEU A 51 -2.44 8.27 -6.25
N SER A 52 -3.72 8.36 -6.58
CA SER A 52 -4.48 9.61 -6.52
C SER A 52 -4.51 10.16 -5.09
N ILE A 53 -4.75 9.32 -4.10
CA ILE A 53 -4.75 9.72 -2.69
C ILE A 53 -3.38 10.24 -2.28
N LEU A 54 -2.32 9.53 -2.62
CA LEU A 54 -0.95 9.91 -2.27
C LEU A 54 -0.56 11.24 -2.92
N ASN A 55 -0.94 11.45 -4.18
CA ASN A 55 -0.68 12.72 -4.88
C ASN A 55 -1.43 13.87 -4.21
N THR A 56 -2.68 13.66 -3.82
CA THR A 56 -3.48 14.67 -3.12
C THR A 56 -2.87 15.03 -1.77
N LEU A 57 -2.30 14.05 -1.07
CA LEU A 57 -1.67 14.27 0.22
C LEU A 57 -0.24 14.84 0.12
N GLY A 58 0.31 14.98 -1.09
CA GLY A 58 1.61 15.59 -1.31
C GLY A 58 2.79 14.64 -1.28
N PHE A 59 2.58 13.36 -1.49
CA PHE A 59 3.65 12.35 -1.44
C PHE A 59 4.18 11.92 -2.81
N SER A 60 3.88 12.67 -3.86
CA SER A 60 4.24 12.30 -5.25
C SER A 60 5.71 11.99 -5.45
N ASP A 61 6.59 12.71 -4.75
CA ASP A 61 8.05 12.56 -4.91
C ASP A 61 8.59 11.31 -4.21
N THR A 62 7.84 10.76 -3.28
CA THR A 62 8.27 9.61 -2.47
C THR A 62 7.73 8.29 -3.01
N VAL A 63 6.69 8.36 -3.86
CA VAL A 63 5.98 7.19 -4.36
C VAL A 63 6.73 6.51 -5.48
N GLN A 64 6.79 5.18 -5.40
CA GLN A 64 7.22 4.32 -6.49
C GLN A 64 6.11 3.34 -6.81
N CYS A 65 5.54 3.42 -8.01
CA CYS A 65 4.46 2.55 -8.42
C CYS A 65 5.00 1.17 -8.81
N PHE A 66 4.28 0.13 -8.44
CA PHE A 66 4.51 -1.20 -8.97
C PHE A 66 3.29 -1.66 -9.76
N ARG A 67 3.56 -2.37 -10.84
CA ARG A 67 2.55 -2.70 -11.83
C ARG A 67 1.68 -3.86 -11.38
N LEU A 68 0.35 -3.67 -11.46
CA LEU A 68 -0.61 -4.75 -11.35
C LEU A 68 -1.13 -5.06 -12.76
N PRO A 69 -0.94 -6.30 -13.27
CA PRO A 69 -1.47 -6.65 -14.57
C PRO A 69 -3.01 -6.60 -14.57
N MET A 70 -3.57 -6.07 -15.64
CA MET A 70 -5.03 -6.02 -15.84
C MET A 70 -5.63 -7.37 -16.17
N ASP A 71 -4.86 -8.24 -16.78
CA ASP A 71 -5.30 -9.59 -17.11
C ASP A 71 -5.04 -10.54 -15.93
N LYS A 72 -5.59 -11.75 -16.05
CA LYS A 72 -5.46 -12.75 -14.98
C LYS A 72 -4.12 -13.50 -15.05
N ASP A 73 -3.09 -12.91 -15.66
CA ASP A 73 -1.78 -13.53 -15.73
C ASP A 73 -1.09 -13.46 -14.37
N ARG A 74 -1.24 -14.54 -13.63
CA ARG A 74 -0.68 -14.68 -12.29
C ARG A 74 0.85 -14.59 -12.29
N THR A 75 1.50 -15.03 -13.36
CA THR A 75 2.96 -15.01 -13.48
C THR A 75 3.49 -13.59 -13.47
N LEU A 76 2.88 -12.68 -14.25
CA LEU A 76 3.28 -11.27 -14.27
C LEU A 76 3.01 -10.59 -12.94
N ALA A 77 1.87 -10.90 -12.30
CA ALA A 77 1.54 -10.37 -10.99
C ALA A 77 2.58 -10.79 -9.95
N LEU A 78 2.95 -12.07 -9.94
CA LEU A 78 3.95 -12.60 -9.01
C LEU A 78 5.31 -11.94 -9.22
N ARG A 79 5.71 -11.65 -10.45
CA ARG A 79 6.96 -10.95 -10.73
C ARG A 79 6.97 -9.54 -10.13
N SER A 80 5.85 -8.83 -10.23
CA SER A 80 5.72 -7.50 -9.64
C SER A 80 5.83 -7.56 -8.12
N TYR A 81 5.16 -8.52 -7.48
CA TYR A 81 5.21 -8.70 -6.03
C TYR A 81 6.61 -9.08 -5.56
N GLU A 82 7.29 -9.97 -6.30
CA GLU A 82 8.68 -10.33 -6.01
C GLU A 82 9.60 -9.13 -6.09
N ALA A 83 9.41 -8.27 -7.10
CA ALA A 83 10.22 -7.07 -7.25
C ALA A 83 10.05 -6.12 -6.06
N VAL A 84 8.82 -5.92 -5.59
CA VAL A 84 8.55 -5.09 -4.41
C VAL A 84 9.16 -5.72 -3.15
N TYR A 85 9.00 -7.02 -2.98
CA TYR A 85 9.58 -7.77 -1.86
C TYR A 85 11.10 -7.59 -1.80
N GLU A 86 11.79 -7.83 -2.91
CA GLU A 86 13.25 -7.70 -2.98
C GLU A 86 13.71 -6.26 -2.75
N SER A 87 13.06 -5.30 -3.39
CA SER A 87 13.40 -3.89 -3.24
C SER A 87 13.18 -3.40 -1.80
N SER A 88 12.10 -3.83 -1.17
CA SER A 88 11.80 -3.47 0.21
C SER A 88 12.86 -3.97 1.18
N LYS A 89 13.34 -5.19 0.96
CA LYS A 89 14.42 -5.77 1.79
C LYS A 89 15.70 -4.98 1.65
N ILE A 90 16.08 -4.64 0.41
CA ILE A 90 17.31 -3.91 0.12
C ILE A 90 17.26 -2.52 0.76
N LEU A 91 16.17 -1.79 0.55
CA LEU A 91 16.00 -0.44 1.09
C LEU A 91 15.99 -0.45 2.62
N ARG A 92 15.31 -1.42 3.22
CA ARG A 92 15.29 -1.55 4.67
C ARG A 92 16.68 -1.81 5.23
N ALA A 93 17.47 -2.67 4.58
CA ALA A 93 18.83 -2.96 4.98
C ALA A 93 19.73 -1.73 4.91
N GLU A 94 19.40 -0.77 4.05
CA GLU A 94 20.10 0.51 3.94
C GLU A 94 19.62 1.54 4.97
N GLY A 95 18.71 1.17 5.85
CA GLY A 95 18.19 2.06 6.89
C GLY A 95 17.02 2.93 6.46
N GLN A 96 16.45 2.69 5.28
CA GLN A 96 15.32 3.46 4.81
C GLN A 96 14.01 2.98 5.42
N ASN A 97 13.09 3.91 5.63
CA ASN A 97 11.72 3.65 6.03
C ASN A 97 10.89 3.30 4.80
N VAL A 98 10.45 2.05 4.71
CA VAL A 98 9.67 1.55 3.57
C VAL A 98 8.22 1.40 3.99
N VAL A 99 7.33 1.95 3.18
CA VAL A 99 5.89 1.80 3.33
C VAL A 99 5.33 1.18 2.06
N ILE A 100 4.43 0.22 2.21
CA ILE A 100 3.68 -0.38 1.11
C ILE A 100 2.22 -0.06 1.36
N VAL A 101 1.58 0.63 0.42
CA VAL A 101 0.19 1.04 0.58
C VAL A 101 -0.76 0.07 -0.09
N ALA A 102 -1.96 0.00 0.44
CA ALA A 102 -3.05 -0.79 -0.11
C ALA A 102 -4.33 0.04 -0.13
N GLU A 103 -5.13 -0.14 -1.16
CA GLU A 103 -6.51 0.30 -1.15
C GLU A 103 -7.32 -0.70 -0.34
N GLY A 104 -8.47 -0.28 0.17
CA GLY A 104 -9.36 -1.17 0.92
C GLY A 104 -10.10 -2.20 0.07
N ASP A 105 -9.59 -2.52 -1.11
CA ASP A 105 -10.22 -3.45 -2.05
C ASP A 105 -9.69 -4.87 -1.86
N ALA A 106 -10.60 -5.84 -1.82
CA ALA A 106 -10.27 -7.25 -1.63
C ALA A 106 -9.34 -7.81 -2.70
N GLY A 107 -9.41 -7.29 -3.94
CA GLY A 107 -8.54 -7.74 -5.03
C GLY A 107 -7.08 -7.35 -4.82
N LEU A 108 -6.84 -6.19 -4.22
CA LEU A 108 -5.48 -5.74 -3.90
C LEU A 108 -4.96 -6.34 -2.61
N TYR A 109 -5.87 -6.76 -1.74
CA TYR A 109 -5.53 -7.35 -0.45
C TYR A 109 -4.70 -8.63 -0.60
N SER A 110 -4.99 -9.44 -1.61
CA SER A 110 -4.25 -10.68 -1.85
C SER A 110 -2.80 -10.42 -2.27
N SER A 111 -2.54 -9.34 -3.03
CA SER A 111 -1.18 -8.94 -3.43
C SER A 111 -0.34 -8.55 -2.22
N ILE A 112 -0.94 -7.76 -1.35
CA ILE A 112 -0.28 -7.27 -0.14
C ILE A 112 0.04 -8.45 0.78
N HIS A 113 -0.87 -9.41 0.93
CA HIS A 113 -0.64 -10.60 1.73
C HIS A 113 0.54 -11.42 1.23
N TYR A 114 0.69 -11.55 -0.08
CA TYR A 114 1.81 -12.28 -0.66
C TYR A 114 3.16 -11.68 -0.21
N ILE A 115 3.28 -10.36 -0.32
CA ILE A 115 4.52 -9.66 0.09
C ILE A 115 4.72 -9.76 1.60
N TYR A 116 3.65 -9.52 2.36
CA TYR A 116 3.66 -9.57 3.82
C TYR A 116 4.14 -10.93 4.33
N ASP A 117 3.55 -12.01 3.80
CA ASP A 117 3.89 -13.37 4.22
C ASP A 117 5.35 -13.71 3.91
N LYS A 118 5.86 -13.30 2.74
CA LYS A 118 7.25 -13.54 2.39
C LYS A 118 8.21 -12.82 3.31
N LEU A 119 7.90 -11.58 3.67
CA LEU A 119 8.72 -10.82 4.61
C LEU A 119 8.74 -11.47 5.98
N GLN A 120 7.59 -11.97 6.45
CA GLN A 120 7.52 -12.69 7.72
C GLN A 120 8.31 -14.00 7.69
N GLN A 121 8.28 -14.73 6.58
CA GLN A 121 9.06 -15.96 6.42
C GLN A 121 10.56 -15.70 6.51
N ASP A 122 11.01 -14.52 6.13
CA ASP A 122 12.41 -14.08 6.20
C ASP A 122 12.76 -13.44 7.55
N ASP A 123 11.85 -13.49 8.52
CA ASP A 123 12.02 -12.85 9.83
C ASP A 123 12.25 -11.34 9.77
N ILE A 124 11.72 -10.68 8.74
CA ILE A 124 11.77 -9.23 8.61
C ILE A 124 10.59 -8.61 9.37
N PRO A 125 10.85 -7.69 10.31
CA PRO A 125 9.77 -7.03 11.03
C PRO A 125 8.80 -6.30 10.11
N VAL A 126 7.51 -6.53 10.29
CA VAL A 126 6.44 -5.89 9.53
C VAL A 126 5.40 -5.34 10.49
N GLU A 127 4.75 -4.25 10.08
CA GLU A 127 3.68 -3.61 10.85
C GLU A 127 2.52 -3.33 9.92
N GLN A 128 1.31 -3.68 10.33
CA GLN A 128 0.09 -3.35 9.60
C GLN A 128 -0.61 -2.17 10.23
N ILE A 129 -0.95 -1.18 9.43
CA ILE A 129 -1.72 -0.02 9.86
C ILE A 129 -3.06 -0.07 9.14
N ALA A 130 -4.11 -0.37 9.89
CA ALA A 130 -5.45 -0.55 9.35
C ALA A 130 -6.04 0.78 8.87
N GLY A 131 -6.92 0.71 7.88
CA GLY A 131 -7.71 1.83 7.42
C GLY A 131 -9.19 1.62 7.72
N ILE A 132 -9.99 2.60 7.34
CA ILE A 132 -11.44 2.53 7.47
C ILE A 132 -11.97 1.63 6.35
N PRO A 133 -12.72 0.54 6.68
CA PRO A 133 -13.30 -0.31 5.65
C PRO A 133 -14.34 0.44 4.80
N ALA A 134 -14.39 0.12 3.51
CA ALA A 134 -15.30 0.79 2.57
C ALA A 134 -16.76 0.66 2.96
N PHE A 135 -17.17 -0.51 3.47
CA PHE A 135 -18.58 -0.70 3.85
C PHE A 135 -18.98 0.17 5.06
N ILE A 136 -18.07 0.47 5.97
CA ILE A 136 -18.34 1.37 7.10
C ILE A 136 -18.52 2.80 6.60
N ALA A 137 -17.65 3.25 5.70
CA ALA A 137 -17.75 4.57 5.09
C ALA A 137 -19.05 4.70 4.30
N SER A 138 -19.41 3.70 3.51
CA SER A 138 -20.68 3.67 2.77
C SER A 138 -21.89 3.69 3.69
N GLY A 139 -21.83 2.94 4.80
CA GLY A 139 -22.88 2.93 5.80
C GLY A 139 -23.07 4.29 6.46
N ALA A 140 -21.98 4.98 6.79
CA ALA A 140 -22.02 6.33 7.34
C ALA A 140 -22.62 7.32 6.35
N MET A 141 -22.24 7.24 5.07
CA MET A 141 -22.76 8.11 4.02
C MET A 141 -24.24 7.87 3.76
N ALA A 142 -24.68 6.63 3.88
CA ALA A 142 -26.09 6.27 3.69
C ALA A 142 -26.94 6.49 4.94
N GLY A 143 -26.35 6.95 6.04
CA GLY A 143 -27.08 7.15 7.31
C GLY A 143 -27.44 5.83 8.00
N LEU A 144 -26.80 4.74 7.64
CA LEU A 144 -27.04 3.44 8.24
C LEU A 144 -26.32 3.31 9.57
N HIS A 145 -27.00 2.71 10.54
CA HIS A 145 -26.38 2.38 11.81
C HIS A 145 -25.80 0.98 11.73
N ILE A 146 -24.48 0.90 11.91
CA ILE A 146 -23.80 -0.38 12.00
C ILE A 146 -23.77 -0.75 13.47
N VAL A 147 -24.57 -1.75 13.83
CA VAL A 147 -24.65 -2.24 15.20
C VAL A 147 -23.59 -3.32 15.38
N SER A 148 -22.74 -3.09 16.33
CA SER A 148 -21.73 -4.09 16.68
C SER A 148 -22.35 -5.23 17.50
#